data_c68157d7d6c8a536b91ee58b6bd13390
#
_entry.id   c68157d7d6c8a536b91ee58b6bd13390
#
_cell.length_a   1.000
_cell.length_b   1.000
_cell.length_c   1.000
_cell.angle_alpha   90.00
_cell.angle_beta   90.00
_cell.angle_gamma   90.00
#
_symmetry.space_group_name_H-M   'P 1'
#
loop_
_entity.id
_entity.type
_entity.pdbx_description
1 polymer ?
#
loop_
_entity_poly.entity_id
_entity_poly.type
_entity_poly.pdbx_seq_one_letter_code
_entity_poly.pdbx_strand_id
1 'polypeptide(L)'
;HKMYNYDYIGQLTMMYSAKEFGLIQIKDIKKNNDYAIRLQLYKKPGTCAYLLKENLAKYRVRKVSISHDKFRRKFKSHYDLFHMCDEKPAVVAAWYTCWNMFYGVLKKRNYEKNM
;
A
#
# COMPACT_ATOMS: atom_id res chain seq x y z
N HIS A 1 -2.38 6.04 12.13
CA HIS A 1 -1.58 6.26 10.93
C HIS A 1 -2.38 5.86 9.68
N LYS A 2 -2.74 6.83 8.81
CA LYS A 2 -3.68 6.61 7.68
C LYS A 2 -3.22 5.53 6.68
N MET A 3 -1.92 5.31 6.53
CA MET A 3 -1.38 4.29 5.63
C MET A 3 -1.74 2.85 6.00
N TYR A 4 -2.09 2.58 7.26
CA TYR A 4 -2.59 1.25 7.66
C TYR A 4 -4.04 1.01 7.23
N ASN A 5 -4.80 2.08 6.98
CA ASN A 5 -6.17 1.96 6.50
C ASN A 5 -6.20 1.57 5.02
N TYR A 6 -5.36 2.21 4.22
CA TYR A 6 -5.29 2.00 2.78
C TYR A 6 -3.99 2.56 2.21
N ASP A 7 -3.55 2.01 1.08
CA ASP A 7 -2.42 2.53 0.31
C ASP A 7 -2.86 3.73 -0.55
N TYR A 8 -2.55 4.92 -0.06
CA TYR A 8 -2.96 6.19 -0.70
C TYR A 8 -2.00 6.69 -1.78
N ILE A 9 -0.78 6.16 -1.82
CA ILE A 9 0.29 6.67 -2.69
C ILE A 9 0.61 5.63 -3.76
N GLY A 10 0.41 5.97 -5.03
CA GLY A 10 0.79 5.10 -6.14
C GLY A 10 2.31 5.04 -6.35
N GLN A 11 2.84 3.86 -6.62
CA GLN A 11 4.29 3.67 -6.84
C GLN A 11 4.82 4.49 -8.00
N LEU A 12 4.05 4.62 -9.08
CA LEU A 12 4.43 5.34 -10.28
C LEU A 12 4.77 6.82 -10.05
N THR A 13 4.21 7.39 -8.98
CA THR A 13 4.27 8.82 -8.68
C THR A 13 4.96 9.14 -7.37
N MET A 14 5.67 8.16 -6.79
CA MET A 14 6.37 8.34 -5.51
C MET A 14 7.87 8.51 -5.72
N MET A 15 8.43 9.48 -5.01
CA MET A 15 9.88 9.64 -4.83
C MET A 15 10.21 9.79 -3.35
N TYR A 16 11.38 9.34 -2.92
CA TYR A 16 11.88 9.56 -1.57
C TYR A 16 13.38 9.87 -1.58
N SER A 17 13.86 10.55 -0.54
CA SER A 17 15.27 10.89 -0.38
C SER A 17 16.07 9.70 0.12
N ALA A 18 16.87 9.09 -0.75
CA ALA A 18 17.77 7.99 -0.36
C ALA A 18 18.86 8.45 0.63
N LYS A 19 19.22 9.74 0.62
CA LYS A 19 20.15 10.31 1.59
C LYS A 19 19.61 10.25 3.03
N GLU A 20 18.29 10.47 3.18
CA GLU A 20 17.68 10.49 4.51
C GLU A 20 17.22 9.12 5.00
N PHE A 21 16.76 8.27 4.08
CA PHE A 21 16.16 6.97 4.42
C PHE A 21 17.11 5.79 4.16
N GLY A 22 18.19 6.02 3.41
CA GLY A 22 19.05 4.93 2.96
C GLY A 22 18.43 4.03 1.91
N LEU A 23 19.03 2.89 1.69
CA LEU A 23 18.50 1.85 0.81
C LEU A 23 17.44 1.05 1.58
N ILE A 24 16.21 1.12 1.10
CA ILE A 24 15.10 0.36 1.69
C ILE A 24 15.00 -0.99 0.99
N GLN A 25 15.17 -2.05 1.75
CA GLN A 25 14.92 -3.42 1.31
C GLN A 25 13.76 -4.03 2.10
N ILE A 26 12.90 -4.74 1.41
CA ILE A 26 11.76 -5.45 1.99
C ILE A 26 11.95 -6.96 1.86
N LYS A 27 11.27 -7.73 2.71
CA LYS A 27 11.21 -9.18 2.58
C LYS A 27 10.52 -9.56 1.27
N ASP A 28 10.93 -10.69 0.70
CA ASP A 28 10.33 -11.20 -0.55
C ASP A 28 8.88 -11.64 -0.30
N ILE A 29 7.97 -10.79 -0.73
CA ILE A 29 6.54 -11.06 -0.77
C ILE A 29 6.06 -10.97 -2.23
N LYS A 30 5.14 -11.84 -2.60
CA LYS A 30 4.68 -11.93 -4.01
C LYS A 30 3.94 -10.68 -4.49
N LYS A 31 3.35 -9.89 -3.59
CA LYS A 31 2.52 -8.71 -3.89
C LYS A 31 2.65 -7.66 -2.79
N ASN A 32 2.24 -6.43 -3.11
CA ASN A 32 2.28 -5.27 -2.21
C ASN A 32 3.70 -4.83 -1.81
N ASN A 33 4.71 -5.15 -2.62
CA ASN A 33 6.11 -4.76 -2.38
C ASN A 33 6.24 -3.25 -2.24
N ASP A 34 5.59 -2.51 -3.12
CA ASP A 34 5.54 -1.05 -3.13
C ASP A 34 4.84 -0.48 -1.88
N TYR A 35 3.78 -1.14 -1.42
CA TYR A 35 3.12 -0.78 -0.16
C TYR A 35 4.04 -1.03 1.05
N ALA A 36 4.78 -2.14 1.05
CA ALA A 36 5.75 -2.44 2.10
C ALA A 36 6.85 -1.36 2.20
N ILE A 37 7.38 -0.89 1.08
CA ILE A 37 8.35 0.22 1.05
C ILE A 37 7.76 1.47 1.71
N ARG A 38 6.53 1.83 1.37
CA ARG A 38 5.87 3.01 1.96
C ARG A 38 5.65 2.88 3.46
N LEU A 39 5.27 1.69 3.95
CA LEU A 39 5.16 1.46 5.39
C LEU A 39 6.51 1.60 6.08
N GLN A 40 7.62 1.14 5.47
CA GLN A 40 8.96 1.32 6.02
C GLN A 40 9.38 2.80 6.09
N LEU A 41 9.10 3.57 5.04
CA LEU A 41 9.36 5.03 5.05
C LEU A 41 8.64 5.72 6.21
N TYR A 42 7.38 5.37 6.46
CA TYR A 42 6.58 5.99 7.51
C TYR A 42 6.87 5.48 8.93
N LYS A 43 7.71 4.46 9.10
CA LYS A 43 8.22 4.07 10.42
C LYS A 43 9.17 5.10 11.01
N LYS A 44 9.87 5.88 10.16
CA LYS A 44 10.74 6.96 10.63
C LYS A 44 9.89 8.13 11.16
N PRO A 45 10.04 8.52 12.44
CA PRO A 45 9.33 9.65 13.00
C PRO A 45 9.59 10.94 12.21
N GLY A 46 8.56 11.78 12.04
CA GLY A 46 8.67 13.04 11.30
C GLY A 46 8.59 12.91 9.79
N THR A 47 8.45 11.69 9.25
CA THR A 47 8.26 11.49 7.81
C THR A 47 6.97 12.14 7.33
N CYS A 48 7.07 13.06 6.38
CA CYS A 48 5.95 13.72 5.72
C CYS A 48 5.95 13.42 4.22
N ALA A 49 4.77 13.29 3.64
CA ALA A 49 4.60 13.24 2.19
C ALA A 49 4.02 14.56 1.68
N TYR A 50 4.59 15.07 0.61
CA TYR A 50 4.14 16.27 -0.07
C TYR A 50 3.55 15.89 -1.42
N LEU A 51 2.41 16.49 -1.75
CA LEU A 51 1.78 16.31 -3.05
C LEU A 51 2.28 17.35 -4.03
N LEU A 52 2.93 16.90 -5.10
CA LEU A 52 3.15 17.73 -6.28
C LEU A 52 1.89 17.67 -7.15
N LYS A 53 1.20 18.81 -7.30
CA LYS A 53 -0.08 18.92 -8.05
C LYS A 53 0.14 19.04 -9.56
N GLU A 54 0.88 18.10 -10.14
CA GLU A 54 1.17 18.03 -11.56
C GLU A 54 0.92 16.63 -12.11
N ASN A 55 0.43 16.52 -13.34
CA ASN A 55 0.21 15.25 -14.02
C ASN A 55 1.48 14.78 -14.72
N LEU A 56 2.38 14.17 -13.98
CA LEU A 56 3.68 13.71 -14.48
C LEU A 56 3.68 12.27 -15.02
N ALA A 57 2.60 11.51 -14.80
CA ALA A 57 2.55 10.11 -15.20
C ALA A 57 1.15 9.70 -15.66
N LYS A 58 1.11 8.74 -16.60
CA LYS A 58 -0.14 8.11 -17.07
C LYS A 58 -0.20 6.66 -16.62
N TYR A 59 -1.27 6.27 -15.96
CA TYR A 59 -1.52 4.91 -15.51
C TYR A 59 -2.36 4.15 -16.54
N ARG A 60 -1.81 3.04 -17.07
CA ARG A 60 -2.54 2.18 -18.00
C ARG A 60 -3.48 1.26 -17.24
N VAL A 61 -4.77 1.43 -17.44
CA VAL A 61 -5.79 0.50 -16.94
C VAL A 61 -5.97 -0.64 -17.94
N ARG A 62 -5.85 -1.88 -17.47
CA ARG A 62 -6.06 -3.10 -18.27
C ARG A 62 -7.21 -3.91 -17.69
N LYS A 63 -7.95 -4.62 -18.56
CA LYS A 63 -9.04 -5.53 -18.12
C LYS A 63 -8.49 -6.69 -17.29
N VAL A 64 -7.30 -7.21 -17.63
CA VAL A 64 -6.60 -8.24 -16.87
C VAL A 64 -5.34 -7.62 -16.29
N SER A 65 -5.23 -7.60 -14.98
CA SER A 65 -4.12 -7.02 -14.23
C SER A 65 -3.77 -7.93 -13.05
N ILE A 66 -2.50 -7.89 -12.63
CA ILE A 66 -2.01 -8.61 -11.43
C ILE A 66 -2.80 -8.20 -10.18
N SER A 67 -3.37 -6.99 -10.18
CA SER A 67 -4.19 -6.47 -9.08
C SER A 67 -5.59 -7.08 -9.01
N HIS A 68 -6.07 -7.74 -10.09
CA HIS A 68 -7.37 -8.42 -10.12
C HIS A 68 -7.26 -9.83 -9.56
N ASP A 69 -7.27 -9.94 -8.25
CA ASP A 69 -7.19 -11.22 -7.57
C ASP A 69 -8.49 -11.61 -6.88
N LYS A 70 -8.67 -12.95 -6.71
CA LYS A 70 -9.71 -13.50 -5.85
C LYS A 70 -9.50 -13.03 -4.40
N PHE A 71 -10.60 -12.83 -3.67
CA PHE A 71 -10.61 -12.32 -2.29
C PHE A 71 -9.58 -13.01 -1.37
N ARG A 72 -9.53 -14.36 -1.40
CA ARG A 72 -8.57 -15.13 -0.57
C ARG A 72 -7.10 -14.79 -0.83
N ARG A 73 -6.73 -14.57 -2.10
CA ARG A 73 -5.36 -14.18 -2.45
C ARG A 73 -5.04 -12.75 -2.03
N LYS A 74 -6.02 -11.84 -2.14
CA LYS A 74 -5.88 -10.47 -1.62
C LYS A 74 -5.69 -10.47 -0.11
N PHE A 75 -6.53 -11.21 0.62
CA PHE A 75 -6.41 -11.33 2.07
C PHE A 75 -5.01 -11.83 2.46
N LYS A 76 -4.57 -12.95 1.87
CA LYS A 76 -3.24 -13.52 2.14
C LYS A 76 -2.12 -12.52 1.86
N SER A 77 -2.15 -11.81 0.73
CA SER A 77 -1.10 -10.87 0.37
C SER A 77 -1.03 -9.64 1.29
N HIS A 78 -2.16 -9.18 1.83
CA HIS A 78 -2.17 -8.11 2.83
C HIS A 78 -1.73 -8.63 4.20
N TYR A 79 -2.12 -9.85 4.56
CA TYR A 79 -1.65 -10.48 5.78
C TYR A 79 -0.13 -10.67 5.77
N ASP A 80 0.43 -11.20 4.67
CA ASP A 80 1.89 -11.37 4.50
C ASP A 80 2.61 -10.01 4.59
N LEU A 81 2.03 -8.96 4.02
CA LEU A 81 2.54 -7.59 4.14
C LEU A 81 2.68 -7.13 5.60
N PHE A 82 1.61 -7.23 6.38
CA PHE A 82 1.61 -6.75 7.76
C PHE A 82 2.37 -7.67 8.70
N HIS A 83 2.31 -8.98 8.49
CA HIS A 83 2.98 -9.94 9.34
C HIS A 83 4.47 -10.09 9.04
N MET A 84 4.84 -10.24 7.76
CA MET A 84 6.23 -10.50 7.36
C MET A 84 7.05 -9.23 7.16
N CYS A 85 6.50 -8.21 6.51
CA CYS A 85 7.25 -6.99 6.17
C CYS A 85 7.15 -5.92 7.26
N ASP A 86 5.98 -5.76 7.86
CA ASP A 86 5.76 -4.78 8.94
C ASP A 86 5.95 -5.37 10.33
N GLU A 87 6.28 -6.67 10.42
CA GLU A 87 6.62 -7.40 11.66
C GLU A 87 5.55 -7.31 12.76
N LYS A 88 4.27 -7.24 12.37
CA LYS A 88 3.16 -7.21 13.32
C LYS A 88 2.83 -8.61 13.83
N PRO A 89 2.42 -8.77 15.11
CA PRO A 89 1.89 -10.02 15.62
C PRO A 89 0.71 -10.51 14.75
N ALA A 90 0.53 -11.83 14.66
CA ALA A 90 -0.46 -12.46 13.78
C ALA A 90 -1.88 -11.87 13.94
N VAL A 91 -2.31 -11.63 15.18
CA VAL A 91 -3.65 -11.05 15.47
C VAL A 91 -3.75 -9.62 14.95
N VAL A 92 -2.71 -8.81 15.16
CA VAL A 92 -2.66 -7.40 14.71
C VAL A 92 -2.58 -7.34 13.19
N ALA A 93 -1.79 -8.22 12.56
CA ALA A 93 -1.71 -8.34 11.10
C ALA A 93 -3.06 -8.71 10.48
N ALA A 94 -3.78 -9.66 11.06
CA ALA A 94 -5.15 -10.02 10.65
C ALA A 94 -6.12 -8.83 10.78
N TRP A 95 -6.06 -8.11 11.88
CA TRP A 95 -6.88 -6.91 12.10
C TRP A 95 -6.62 -5.85 11.03
N TYR A 96 -5.37 -5.48 10.78
CA TYR A 96 -5.03 -4.50 9.75
C TYR A 96 -5.41 -4.99 8.34
N THR A 97 -5.30 -6.28 8.07
CA THR A 97 -5.72 -6.86 6.80
C THR A 97 -7.22 -6.68 6.59
N CYS A 98 -8.05 -7.06 7.55
CA CYS A 98 -9.50 -6.87 7.49
C CYS A 98 -9.86 -5.39 7.31
N TRP A 99 -9.24 -4.53 8.09
CA TRP A 99 -9.47 -3.08 8.06
C TRP A 99 -9.09 -2.47 6.71
N ASN A 100 -7.93 -2.83 6.18
CA ASN A 100 -7.45 -2.35 4.88
C ASN A 100 -8.37 -2.81 3.73
N MET A 101 -8.83 -4.05 3.77
CA MET A 101 -9.77 -4.57 2.78
C MET A 101 -11.14 -3.87 2.86
N PHE A 102 -11.63 -3.59 4.05
CA PHE A 102 -12.87 -2.84 4.25
C PHE A 102 -12.78 -1.42 3.65
N TYR A 103 -11.69 -0.70 3.94
CA TYR A 103 -11.44 0.62 3.32
C TYR A 103 -11.30 0.55 1.80
N GLY A 104 -10.70 -0.51 1.26
CA GLY A 104 -10.61 -0.73 -0.17
C GLY A 104 -11.98 -0.84 -0.85
N VAL A 105 -12.93 -1.54 -0.20
CA VAL A 105 -14.32 -1.65 -0.69
C VAL A 105 -15.05 -0.30 -0.61
N LEU A 106 -14.91 0.41 0.51
CA LEU A 106 -15.52 1.75 0.68
C LEU A 106 -15.02 2.73 -0.38
N LYS A 107 -13.71 2.74 -0.63
CA LYS A 107 -13.10 3.62 -1.64
C LYS A 107 -13.65 3.31 -3.03
N LYS A 108 -13.79 2.03 -3.40
CA LYS A 108 -14.34 1.63 -4.69
C LYS A 108 -15.78 2.11 -4.85
N ARG A 109 -16.63 1.92 -3.84
CA ARG A 109 -18.03 2.42 -3.86
C ARG A 109 -18.11 3.92 -4.04
N ASN A 110 -17.26 4.68 -3.32
CA ASN A 110 -17.25 6.13 -3.42
C ASN A 110 -16.75 6.62 -4.79
N TYR A 111 -15.79 5.91 -5.37
CA TYR A 111 -15.28 6.24 -6.70
C TYR A 111 -16.33 5.98 -7.79
N GLU A 112 -17.06 4.85 -7.72
CA GLU A 112 -18.13 4.50 -8.66
C GLU A 112 -19.33 5.46 -8.57
N LYS A 113 -19.61 6.04 -7.38
CA LYS A 113 -20.67 7.03 -7.21
C LYS A 113 -20.34 8.41 -7.80
N ASN A 114 -19.05 8.73 -7.95
CA ASN A 114 -18.57 10.03 -8.43
C ASN A 114 -18.22 10.01 -9.93
N MET A 115 -18.35 8.88 -10.57
CA MET A 115 -18.27 8.73 -12.02
C MET A 115 -19.65 8.73 -12.67
#